data_6ff3e6feda1d2e0a1682156ca7455a8c
#
_entry.id   6ff3e6feda1d2e0a1682156ca7455a8c
#
_cell.length_a   1.000
_cell.length_b   1.000
_cell.length_c   1.000
_cell.angle_alpha   90.00
_cell.angle_beta   90.00
_cell.angle_gamma   90.00
#
_symmetry.space_group_name_H-M   'P 1'
#
loop_
_entity.id
_entity.type
_entity.pdbx_description
1 polymer ?
#
loop_
_entity_poly.entity_id
_entity_poly.type
_entity_poly.pdbx_seq_one_letter_code
_entity_poly.pdbx_strand_id
1 'polypeptide(L)'
;SSADARGLMQMTSDAFDWVQYRMGDDSGVSYEQIFEPKVAIRYGTYMLHLLLEEMGDEKLAICAYHAGMSNVRSWLSQENYSKDGKTLDKIPYSDTEWYYDKVSQAKQIYEELYS
;
A
#
# COMPACT_ATOMS: atom_id res chain seq x y z
N SER A 1 8.49 -2.11 -9.45
CA SER A 1 8.59 -1.11 -8.40
C SER A 1 9.91 -0.40 -8.48
N SER A 2 9.99 0.72 -7.87
CA SER A 2 11.24 1.45 -7.83
C SER A 2 12.29 0.63 -7.08
N ALA A 3 13.54 0.91 -7.37
CA ALA A 3 14.64 0.33 -6.65
C ALA A 3 14.42 0.56 -5.15
N ASP A 4 14.86 -0.35 -4.35
CA ASP A 4 14.84 -0.26 -2.91
C ASP A 4 13.53 -0.68 -2.22
N ALA A 5 12.57 -1.21 -2.95
CA ALA A 5 11.43 -1.87 -2.31
C ALA A 5 11.86 -3.27 -1.88
N ARG A 6 11.60 -3.63 -0.63
CA ARG A 6 12.10 -4.87 -0.03
C ARG A 6 11.04 -5.62 0.75
N GLY A 7 11.30 -6.91 0.93
CA GLY A 7 10.50 -7.80 1.77
C GLY A 7 9.24 -8.28 1.08
N LEU A 8 8.47 -9.08 1.79
CA LEU A 8 7.24 -9.67 1.28
C LEU A 8 6.22 -8.61 0.87
N MET A 9 6.23 -7.49 1.57
CA MET A 9 5.27 -6.40 1.33
C MET A 9 5.84 -5.31 0.42
N GLN A 10 7.02 -5.49 -0.17
CA GLN A 10 7.63 -4.55 -1.10
C GLN A 10 7.73 -3.12 -0.56
N MET A 11 8.19 -2.99 0.68
CA MET A 11 8.28 -1.71 1.35
C MET A 11 9.63 -1.04 1.09
N THR A 12 9.60 0.26 0.79
CA THR A 12 10.84 1.06 0.66
C THR A 12 11.33 1.50 2.02
N SER A 13 12.59 1.97 2.10
CA SER A 13 13.15 2.46 3.36
C SER A 13 12.42 3.69 3.88
N ASP A 14 11.99 4.58 2.98
CA ASP A 14 11.24 5.77 3.38
C ASP A 14 9.88 5.39 3.97
N ALA A 15 9.21 4.44 3.37
CA ALA A 15 7.94 3.94 3.88
C ALA A 15 8.13 3.26 5.24
N PHE A 16 9.21 2.48 5.38
CA PHE A 16 9.55 1.84 6.66
C PHE A 16 9.73 2.88 7.76
N ASP A 17 10.48 3.93 7.49
CA ASP A 17 10.74 4.98 8.47
C ASP A 17 9.46 5.69 8.87
N TRP A 18 8.60 5.98 7.91
CA TRP A 18 7.30 6.61 8.17
C TRP A 18 6.42 5.73 9.06
N VAL A 19 6.32 4.44 8.71
CA VAL A 19 5.52 3.49 9.47
C VAL A 19 6.07 3.34 10.88
N GLN A 20 7.40 3.22 11.03
CA GLN A 20 8.05 3.10 12.33
C GLN A 20 7.73 4.30 13.23
N TYR A 21 7.81 5.49 12.66
CA TYR A 21 7.48 6.71 13.38
C TYR A 21 6.00 6.72 13.81
N ARG A 22 5.10 6.41 12.89
CA ARG A 22 3.65 6.42 13.16
C ARG A 22 3.24 5.34 14.15
N MET A 23 3.90 4.20 14.12
CA MET A 23 3.69 3.12 15.09
C MET A 23 4.21 3.46 16.48
N GLY A 24 5.18 4.36 16.57
CA GLY A 24 5.90 4.59 17.81
C GLY A 24 6.76 3.39 18.19
N ASP A 25 7.28 2.66 17.22
CA ASP A 25 8.10 1.48 17.48
C ASP A 25 9.52 1.88 17.85
N ASP A 26 9.87 1.72 19.10
CA ASP A 26 11.18 2.04 19.65
C ASP A 26 12.02 0.80 19.94
N SER A 27 11.65 -0.35 19.38
CA SER A 27 12.34 -1.63 19.64
C SER A 27 13.71 -1.73 19.01
N GLY A 28 14.09 -0.78 18.14
CA GLY A 28 15.37 -0.81 17.45
C GLY A 28 15.39 -1.63 16.17
N VAL A 29 14.23 -2.04 15.68
CA VAL A 29 14.12 -2.75 14.41
C VAL A 29 14.62 -1.85 13.29
N SER A 30 15.50 -2.37 12.43
CA SER A 30 16.04 -1.63 11.29
C SER A 30 15.41 -2.09 9.99
N TYR A 31 15.55 -1.26 8.94
CA TYR A 31 15.01 -1.58 7.63
C TYR A 31 15.56 -2.91 7.08
N GLU A 32 16.81 -3.23 7.39
CA GLU A 32 17.40 -4.50 6.94
C GLU A 32 16.66 -5.72 7.45
N GLN A 33 15.97 -5.58 8.57
CA GLN A 33 15.18 -6.67 9.15
C GLN A 33 13.82 -6.89 8.45
N ILE A 34 13.51 -6.03 7.47
CA ILE A 34 12.23 -6.14 6.73
C ILE A 34 12.14 -7.46 5.95
N PHE A 35 13.25 -8.16 5.73
CA PHE A 35 13.25 -9.48 5.12
C PHE A 35 12.71 -10.56 6.06
N GLU A 36 12.68 -10.31 7.36
CA GLU A 36 12.10 -11.25 8.32
C GLU A 36 10.59 -11.22 8.19
N PRO A 37 9.94 -12.37 7.97
CA PRO A 37 8.49 -12.39 7.71
C PRO A 37 7.66 -11.67 8.78
N LYS A 38 8.00 -11.83 10.05
CA LYS A 38 7.26 -11.17 11.15
C LYS A 38 7.33 -9.67 11.05
N VAL A 39 8.51 -9.12 10.73
CA VAL A 39 8.71 -7.68 10.59
C VAL A 39 7.96 -7.17 9.36
N ALA A 40 8.11 -7.87 8.23
CA ALA A 40 7.46 -7.48 6.98
C ALA A 40 5.94 -7.44 7.14
N ILE A 41 5.35 -8.45 7.75
CA ILE A 41 3.90 -8.53 7.95
C ILE A 41 3.44 -7.43 8.89
N ARG A 42 4.13 -7.24 10.00
CA ARG A 42 3.78 -6.22 10.99
C ARG A 42 3.80 -4.81 10.39
N TYR A 43 4.90 -4.47 9.73
CA TYR A 43 5.07 -3.15 9.14
C TYR A 43 4.16 -2.94 7.94
N GLY A 44 4.04 -3.95 7.09
CA GLY A 44 3.17 -3.87 5.92
C GLY A 44 1.70 -3.74 6.29
N THR A 45 1.25 -4.50 7.26
CA THR A 45 -0.13 -4.44 7.75
C THR A 45 -0.43 -3.07 8.35
N TYR A 46 0.48 -2.55 9.15
CA TYR A 46 0.31 -1.24 9.75
C TYR A 46 0.30 -0.14 8.68
N MET A 47 1.18 -0.24 7.69
CA MET A 47 1.21 0.71 6.58
C MET A 47 -0.12 0.74 5.84
N LEU A 48 -0.69 -0.44 5.56
CA LEU A 48 -1.98 -0.50 4.88
C LEU A 48 -3.08 0.14 5.73
N HIS A 49 -3.04 -0.08 7.04
CA HIS A 49 -3.96 0.58 7.97
C HIS A 49 -3.86 2.10 7.89
N LEU A 50 -2.62 2.63 7.90
CA LEU A 50 -2.41 4.07 7.80
C LEU A 50 -2.92 4.62 6.47
N LEU A 51 -2.70 3.89 5.39
CA LEU A 51 -3.17 4.31 4.07
C LEU A 51 -4.69 4.29 3.96
N LEU A 52 -5.34 3.33 4.60
CA LEU A 52 -6.80 3.29 4.67
C LEU A 52 -7.34 4.51 5.40
N GLU A 53 -6.70 4.93 6.49
CA GLU A 53 -7.09 6.14 7.21
C GLU A 53 -6.89 7.40 6.36
N GLU A 54 -5.75 7.49 5.68
CA GLU A 54 -5.42 8.67 4.88
C GLU A 54 -6.27 8.79 3.62
N MET A 55 -6.50 7.67 2.96
CA MET A 55 -7.19 7.67 1.66
C MET A 55 -8.70 7.50 1.76
N GLY A 56 -9.17 6.90 2.85
CA GLY A 56 -10.60 6.70 3.09
C GLY A 56 -11.26 5.65 2.21
N ASP A 57 -10.48 4.90 1.44
CA ASP A 57 -11.01 3.92 0.48
C ASP A 57 -9.99 2.80 0.28
N GLU A 58 -10.46 1.57 0.24
CA GLU A 58 -9.59 0.39 0.12
C GLU A 58 -8.83 0.37 -1.20
N LYS A 59 -9.51 0.67 -2.32
CA LYS A 59 -8.86 0.70 -3.63
C LYS A 59 -7.73 1.72 -3.66
N LEU A 60 -7.98 2.91 -3.14
CA LEU A 60 -6.98 3.96 -3.08
C LEU A 60 -5.82 3.56 -2.17
N ALA A 61 -6.11 2.92 -1.04
CA ALA A 61 -5.08 2.48 -0.12
C ALA A 61 -4.17 1.43 -0.76
N ILE A 62 -4.73 0.47 -1.46
CA ILE A 62 -3.95 -0.58 -2.13
C ILE A 62 -3.10 0.04 -3.24
N CYS A 63 -3.66 0.95 -4.03
CA CYS A 63 -2.91 1.64 -5.07
C CYS A 63 -1.79 2.48 -4.46
N ALA A 64 -2.07 3.17 -3.36
CA ALA A 64 -1.07 3.99 -2.68
C ALA A 64 0.04 3.14 -2.05
N TYR A 65 -0.29 1.95 -1.59
CA TYR A 65 0.72 1.03 -1.07
C TYR A 65 1.75 0.70 -2.15
N HIS A 66 1.28 0.45 -3.36
CA HIS A 66 2.14 0.06 -4.48
C HIS A 66 2.81 1.26 -5.16
N ALA A 67 2.04 2.29 -5.45
CA ALA A 67 2.49 3.42 -6.28
C ALA A 67 2.87 4.67 -5.49
N GLY A 68 2.50 4.75 -4.21
CA GLY A 68 2.72 5.92 -3.36
C GLY A 68 1.51 6.85 -3.33
N MET A 69 1.31 7.49 -2.18
CA MET A 69 0.18 8.43 -1.98
C MET A 69 0.23 9.62 -2.92
N SER A 70 1.42 10.13 -3.22
CA SER A 70 1.57 11.29 -4.11
C SER A 70 1.03 11.00 -5.50
N ASN A 71 1.35 9.82 -6.03
CA ASN A 71 0.85 9.42 -7.34
C ASN A 71 -0.65 9.26 -7.33
N VAL A 72 -1.20 8.60 -6.31
CA VAL A 72 -2.65 8.41 -6.22
C VAL A 72 -3.37 9.75 -6.12
N ARG A 73 -2.86 10.68 -5.31
CA ARG A 73 -3.45 12.01 -5.20
C ARG A 73 -3.38 12.77 -6.53
N SER A 74 -2.28 12.63 -7.26
CA SER A 74 -2.15 13.20 -8.59
C SER A 74 -3.20 12.65 -9.55
N TRP A 75 -3.41 11.33 -9.52
CA TRP A 75 -4.41 10.69 -10.37
C TRP A 75 -5.83 11.18 -10.04
N LEU A 76 -6.12 11.33 -8.75
CA LEU A 76 -7.44 11.82 -8.32
C LEU A 76 -7.72 13.25 -8.79
N SER A 77 -6.69 14.02 -9.06
CA SER A 77 -6.84 15.40 -9.55
C SER A 77 -7.05 15.49 -11.07
N GLN A 78 -6.98 14.34 -11.77
CA GLN A 78 -7.08 14.30 -13.23
C GLN A 78 -8.40 13.67 -13.65
N GLU A 79 -9.17 14.41 -14.43
CA GLU A 79 -10.49 13.99 -14.87
C GLU A 79 -10.47 12.67 -15.65
N ASN A 80 -9.38 12.41 -16.36
CA ASN A 80 -9.22 11.16 -17.12
C ASN A 80 -9.23 9.93 -16.22
N TYR A 81 -8.85 10.07 -14.97
CA TYR A 81 -8.71 8.95 -14.05
C TYR A 81 -9.71 8.99 -12.91
N SER A 82 -10.29 10.15 -12.62
CA SER A 82 -11.24 10.32 -11.53
C SER A 82 -12.23 11.41 -11.86
N LYS A 83 -13.50 11.06 -11.96
CA LYS A 83 -14.56 12.02 -12.29
C LYS A 83 -14.96 12.87 -11.09
N ASP A 84 -14.92 12.28 -9.89
CA ASP A 84 -15.37 12.97 -8.68
C ASP A 84 -14.23 13.48 -7.80
N GLY A 85 -12.99 13.18 -8.16
CA GLY A 85 -11.82 13.55 -7.36
C GLY A 85 -11.65 12.74 -6.09
N LYS A 86 -12.48 11.72 -5.88
CA LYS A 86 -12.50 10.91 -4.65
C LYS A 86 -12.28 9.43 -4.90
N THR A 87 -12.70 8.93 -6.06
CA THR A 87 -12.56 7.53 -6.42
C THR A 87 -11.83 7.42 -7.75
N LEU A 88 -11.07 6.34 -7.93
CA LEU A 88 -10.36 6.09 -9.18
C LEU A 88 -11.23 5.28 -10.13
N ASP A 89 -11.51 5.87 -11.30
CA ASP A 89 -12.20 5.17 -12.38
C ASP A 89 -11.23 4.35 -13.22
N LYS A 90 -9.96 4.77 -13.23
CA LYS A 90 -8.90 4.10 -13.98
C LYS A 90 -7.58 4.21 -13.21
N ILE A 91 -6.84 3.12 -13.16
CA ILE A 91 -5.49 3.10 -12.58
C ILE A 91 -4.51 3.28 -13.75
N PRO A 92 -3.79 4.42 -13.82
CA PRO A 92 -2.97 4.74 -15.00
C PRO A 92 -1.72 3.88 -15.17
N TYR A 93 -1.19 3.29 -14.09
CA TYR A 93 0.00 2.45 -14.16
C TYR A 93 -0.43 0.99 -14.26
N SER A 94 0.02 0.30 -15.30
CA SER A 94 -0.34 -1.10 -15.52
C SER A 94 0.14 -2.03 -14.40
N ASP A 95 1.32 -1.78 -13.84
CA ASP A 95 1.82 -2.57 -12.71
C ASP A 95 0.95 -2.40 -11.48
N THR A 96 0.48 -1.18 -11.20
CA THR A 96 -0.38 -0.92 -10.06
C THR A 96 -1.75 -1.54 -10.26
N GLU A 97 -2.27 -1.48 -11.48
CA GLU A 97 -3.53 -2.14 -11.84
C GLU A 97 -3.44 -3.64 -11.61
N TRP A 98 -2.36 -4.26 -12.07
CA TRP A 98 -2.12 -5.68 -11.87
C TRP A 98 -2.04 -6.03 -10.39
N TYR A 99 -1.30 -5.21 -9.63
CA TYR A 99 -1.14 -5.40 -8.20
C TYR A 99 -2.49 -5.32 -7.48
N TYR A 100 -3.28 -4.30 -7.80
CA TYR A 100 -4.61 -4.13 -7.22
C TYR A 100 -5.50 -5.34 -7.52
N ASP A 101 -5.49 -5.81 -8.76
CA ASP A 101 -6.31 -6.97 -9.16
C ASP A 101 -5.90 -8.22 -8.39
N LYS A 102 -4.59 -8.44 -8.20
CA LYS A 102 -4.09 -9.60 -7.46
C LYS A 102 -4.45 -9.54 -5.98
N VAL A 103 -4.33 -8.38 -5.37
CA VAL A 103 -4.70 -8.20 -3.96
C VAL A 103 -6.20 -8.38 -3.78
N SER A 104 -7.00 -7.85 -4.69
CA SER A 104 -8.47 -7.99 -4.65
C SER A 104 -8.90 -9.44 -4.79
N GLN A 105 -8.26 -10.19 -5.69
CA GLN A 105 -8.52 -11.62 -5.87
C GLN A 105 -8.15 -12.41 -4.62
N ALA A 106 -6.99 -12.12 -4.03
CA ALA A 106 -6.53 -12.79 -2.82
C ALA A 106 -7.49 -12.53 -1.66
N LYS A 107 -7.96 -11.30 -1.51
CA LYS A 107 -8.93 -10.93 -0.50
C LYS A 107 -10.24 -11.69 -0.68
N GLN A 108 -10.72 -11.77 -1.91
CA GLN A 108 -11.96 -12.48 -2.22
C GLN A 108 -11.85 -13.97 -1.87
N ILE A 109 -10.74 -14.60 -2.24
CA ILE A 109 -10.49 -16.01 -1.92
C ILE A 109 -10.47 -16.21 -0.41
N TYR A 110 -9.78 -15.33 0.31
CA TYR A 110 -9.72 -15.38 1.77
C TYR A 110 -11.12 -15.31 2.37
N GLU A 111 -11.94 -14.37 1.90
CA GLU A 111 -13.30 -14.19 2.40
C GLU A 111 -14.18 -15.43 2.13
N GLU A 112 -14.02 -16.04 0.96
CA GLU A 112 -14.76 -17.26 0.63
C GLU A 112 -14.37 -18.44 1.52
N LEU A 113 -13.09 -18.52 1.91
CA LEU A 113 -12.60 -19.61 2.74
C LEU A 113 -12.99 -19.45 4.20
N TYR A 114 -13.13 -18.23 4.69
CA TYR A 114 -13.26 -17.96 6.12
C TYR A 114 -14.52 -17.20 6.52
N SER A 115 -15.40 -16.92 5.59
CA SER A 115 -16.66 -16.22 5.92
C SER A 115 -17.77 -17.16 6.38
#